data_ffe53fb825b4dca430035d6de5620b60
#
_entry.id   ffe53fb825b4dca430035d6de5620b60
#
_cell.length_a   1.000
_cell.length_b   1.000
_cell.length_c   1.000
_cell.angle_alpha   90.00
_cell.angle_beta   90.00
_cell.angle_gamma   90.00
#
_symmetry.space_group_name_H-M   'P 1'
#
loop_
_entity.id
_entity.type
_entity.pdbx_description
1 polymer ?
#
loop_
_entity_poly.entity_id
_entity_poly.type
_entity_poly.pdbx_seq_one_letter_code
_entity_poly.pdbx_strand_id
1 'polypeptide(L)'
;RGNPGGLLPNAVFIANLFIPQGNIVSIVGRNGYKRNMTAQNVDYTVEKPMVVLIDKSSASASEILSGALKDYHKAKLVGTTTYGKGMVQEVLTLPNETGMNLTIAKYLTPNGNDINKKGIAPDVQIALTQQDLKKNHDAQLEVAKNMLQDMIKKEEEKVQK
;
A
#
# COMPACT_ATOMS: atom_id res chain seq x y z
N ARG A 1 1.90 9.04 -1.56
CA ARG A 1 2.02 9.33 -2.99
C ARG A 1 3.46 9.65 -3.38
N GLY A 2 3.81 9.50 -4.67
CA GLY A 2 5.16 9.75 -5.17
C GLY A 2 6.23 8.76 -4.69
N ASN A 3 5.85 7.67 -4.05
CA ASN A 3 6.77 6.69 -3.49
C ASN A 3 6.85 5.44 -4.39
N PRO A 4 7.95 5.20 -5.11
CA PRO A 4 8.08 4.07 -6.03
C PRO A 4 8.28 2.72 -5.32
N GLY A 5 8.27 2.70 -4.01
CA GLY A 5 8.50 1.52 -3.19
C GLY A 5 9.88 1.48 -2.56
N GLY A 6 10.32 0.28 -2.26
CA GLY A 6 11.58 0.00 -1.59
C GLY A 6 11.66 -1.47 -1.20
N LEU A 7 12.24 -1.75 -0.05
CA LEU A 7 12.43 -3.12 0.43
C LEU A 7 11.11 -3.71 0.97
N LEU A 8 10.77 -4.89 0.49
CA LEU A 8 9.59 -5.63 0.94
C LEU A 8 9.55 -5.85 2.46
N PRO A 9 10.65 -6.26 3.12
CA PRO A 9 10.65 -6.41 4.58
C PRO A 9 10.25 -5.12 5.33
N ASN A 10 10.67 -3.96 4.82
CA ASN A 10 10.32 -2.69 5.44
C ASN A 10 8.82 -2.38 5.33
N ALA A 11 8.21 -2.66 4.18
CA ALA A 11 6.77 -2.51 4.03
C ALA A 11 6.00 -3.42 4.96
N VAL A 12 6.43 -4.68 5.11
CA VAL A 12 5.84 -5.64 6.04
C VAL A 12 6.01 -5.17 7.49
N PHE A 13 7.20 -4.72 7.87
CA PHE A 13 7.47 -4.20 9.21
C PHE A 13 6.58 -2.98 9.54
N ILE A 14 6.48 -2.02 8.61
CA ILE A 14 5.61 -0.84 8.81
C ILE A 14 4.14 -1.26 8.88
N ALA A 15 3.67 -2.16 8.02
CA ALA A 15 2.31 -2.67 8.08
C ALA A 15 2.00 -3.32 9.44
N ASN A 16 2.97 -4.04 10.01
CA ASN A 16 2.84 -4.71 11.30
C ASN A 16 2.62 -3.76 12.48
N LEU A 17 3.03 -2.48 12.37
CA LEU A 17 2.72 -1.48 13.39
C LEU A 17 1.21 -1.17 13.51
N PHE A 18 0.44 -1.49 12.49
CA PHE A 18 -1.01 -1.21 12.39
C PHE A 18 -1.85 -2.49 12.33
N ILE A 19 -1.25 -3.60 11.88
CA ILE A 19 -1.90 -4.90 11.68
C ILE A 19 -1.25 -5.88 12.64
N PRO A 20 -1.89 -6.20 13.79
CA PRO A 20 -1.26 -7.02 14.83
C PRO A 20 -1.13 -8.50 14.45
N GLN A 21 -1.98 -8.99 13.56
CA GLN A 21 -1.99 -10.40 13.15
C GLN A 21 -2.56 -10.58 11.75
N GLY A 22 -2.20 -11.68 11.11
CA GLY A 22 -2.70 -12.07 9.81
C GLY A 22 -1.68 -11.87 8.69
N ASN A 23 -2.10 -12.14 7.46
CA ASN A 23 -1.24 -12.07 6.29
C ASN A 23 -1.13 -10.63 5.77
N ILE A 24 0.08 -10.12 5.58
CA ILE A 24 0.31 -8.78 5.02
C ILE A 24 0.42 -8.83 3.50
N VAL A 25 1.10 -9.84 2.98
CA VAL A 25 1.27 -10.04 1.54
C VAL A 25 1.51 -11.52 1.25
N SER A 26 0.94 -12.02 0.15
CA SER A 26 1.25 -13.33 -0.38
C SER A 26 2.13 -13.20 -1.62
N ILE A 27 3.18 -14.03 -1.71
CA ILE A 27 4.03 -14.20 -2.88
C ILE A 27 3.60 -15.51 -3.53
N VAL A 28 3.11 -15.44 -4.76
CA VAL A 28 2.62 -16.60 -5.50
C VAL A 28 3.43 -16.78 -6.77
N GLY A 29 4.14 -17.90 -6.86
CA GLY A 29 4.96 -18.29 -7.99
C GLY A 29 4.32 -19.41 -8.85
N ARG A 30 5.13 -20.01 -9.70
CA ARG A 30 4.74 -21.15 -10.52
C ARG A 30 4.57 -22.43 -9.67
N ASN A 31 3.91 -23.43 -10.21
CA ASN A 31 3.77 -24.78 -9.62
C ASN A 31 3.18 -24.77 -8.19
N GLY A 32 2.27 -23.84 -7.91
CA GLY A 32 1.61 -23.75 -6.60
C GLY A 32 2.48 -23.16 -5.47
N TYR A 33 3.67 -22.64 -5.79
CA TYR A 33 4.49 -21.96 -4.79
C TYR A 33 3.72 -20.79 -4.20
N LYS A 34 3.58 -20.79 -2.87
CA LYS A 34 2.98 -19.69 -2.13
C LYS A 34 3.75 -19.45 -0.84
N ARG A 35 4.17 -18.22 -0.64
CA ARG A 35 4.79 -17.75 0.61
C ARG A 35 3.99 -16.57 1.14
N ASN A 36 3.57 -16.66 2.39
CA ASN A 36 2.92 -15.56 3.08
C ASN A 36 3.93 -14.83 3.97
N MET A 37 3.85 -13.51 3.99
CA MET A 37 4.53 -12.68 4.98
C MET A 37 3.45 -12.16 5.93
N THR A 38 3.45 -12.69 7.13
CA THR A 38 2.45 -12.41 8.15
C THR A 38 2.94 -11.37 9.13
N ALA A 39 1.99 -10.64 9.72
CA ALA A 39 2.25 -9.83 10.90
C ALA A 39 2.77 -10.71 12.03
N GLN A 40 3.75 -10.22 12.74
CA GLN A 40 4.26 -10.85 13.96
C GLN A 40 3.58 -10.19 15.15
N ASN A 41 3.27 -10.98 16.18
CA ASN A 41 2.73 -10.43 17.40
C ASN A 41 3.67 -9.36 17.94
N VAL A 42 3.13 -8.16 18.11
CA VAL A 42 3.82 -7.00 18.70
C VAL A 42 3.04 -6.58 19.94
N ASP A 43 3.75 -6.13 20.95
CA ASP A 43 3.15 -5.71 22.23
C ASP A 43 2.33 -4.43 22.08
N TYR A 44 2.51 -3.72 20.96
CA TYR A 44 1.82 -2.46 20.70
C TYR A 44 1.47 -2.32 19.22
N THR A 45 0.21 -1.97 18.94
CA THR A 45 -0.27 -1.56 17.63
C THR A 45 -0.83 -0.15 17.66
N VAL A 46 -0.61 0.58 16.58
CA VAL A 46 -1.16 1.94 16.42
C VAL A 46 -2.63 1.82 16.01
N GLU A 47 -3.52 2.22 16.91
CA GLU A 47 -4.97 2.24 16.66
C GLU A 47 -5.47 3.68 16.60
N LYS A 48 -5.07 4.39 15.56
CA LYS A 48 -5.51 5.76 15.29
C LYS A 48 -6.11 5.86 13.90
N PRO A 49 -7.10 6.74 13.70
CA PRO A 49 -7.62 7.03 12.36
C PRO A 49 -6.48 7.41 11.42
N MET A 50 -6.50 6.84 10.22
CA MET A 50 -5.45 7.05 9.24
C MET A 50 -6.02 7.26 7.85
N VAL A 51 -5.45 8.23 7.13
CA VAL A 51 -5.65 8.42 5.71
C VAL A 51 -4.31 8.35 5.00
N VAL A 52 -4.24 7.56 3.94
CA VAL A 52 -3.03 7.37 3.13
C VAL A 52 -3.24 8.00 1.76
N LEU A 53 -2.33 8.88 1.37
CA LEU A 53 -2.31 9.45 0.02
C LEU A 53 -1.59 8.50 -0.94
N ILE A 54 -2.23 8.19 -2.05
CA ILE A 54 -1.67 7.33 -3.11
C ILE A 54 -1.82 7.99 -4.48
N ASP A 55 -0.93 7.64 -5.40
CA ASP A 55 -0.99 8.10 -6.78
C ASP A 55 -0.37 7.08 -7.75
N LYS A 56 -0.39 7.41 -9.04
CA LYS A 56 0.19 6.57 -10.11
C LYS A 56 1.70 6.34 -10.00
N SER A 57 2.40 7.10 -9.15
CA SER A 57 3.83 6.94 -8.88
C SER A 57 4.08 6.08 -7.63
N SER A 58 3.02 5.79 -6.86
CA SER A 58 3.08 4.81 -5.75
C SER A 58 3.18 3.41 -6.34
N ALA A 59 4.26 2.68 -6.02
CA ALA A 59 4.53 1.40 -6.66
C ALA A 59 5.17 0.36 -5.72
N SER A 60 5.08 -0.94 -6.08
CA SER A 60 5.83 -2.02 -5.42
C SER A 60 5.54 -2.11 -3.90
N ALA A 61 6.57 -1.96 -3.04
CA ALA A 61 6.42 -2.02 -1.59
C ALA A 61 5.39 -1.02 -1.03
N SER A 62 5.23 0.15 -1.68
CA SER A 62 4.18 1.12 -1.31
C SER A 62 2.78 0.60 -1.59
N GLU A 63 2.61 -0.20 -2.65
CA GLU A 63 1.34 -0.84 -2.99
C GLU A 63 1.02 -1.99 -2.03
N ILE A 64 2.04 -2.73 -1.61
CA ILE A 64 1.90 -3.78 -0.60
C ILE A 64 1.43 -3.18 0.72
N LEU A 65 2.09 -2.11 1.19
CA LEU A 65 1.71 -1.42 2.42
C LEU A 65 0.29 -0.83 2.34
N SER A 66 0.01 -0.04 1.31
CA SER A 66 -1.30 0.60 1.16
C SER A 66 -2.42 -0.41 0.94
N GLY A 67 -2.16 -1.48 0.18
CA GLY A 67 -3.10 -2.58 -0.03
C GLY A 67 -3.41 -3.34 1.26
N ALA A 68 -2.40 -3.63 2.08
CA ALA A 68 -2.59 -4.27 3.38
C ALA A 68 -3.41 -3.38 4.33
N LEU A 69 -3.05 -2.10 4.46
CA LEU A 69 -3.80 -1.16 5.31
C LEU A 69 -5.26 -1.00 4.87
N LYS A 70 -5.51 -1.01 3.56
CA LYS A 70 -6.87 -0.97 3.01
C LYS A 70 -7.65 -2.24 3.31
N ASP A 71 -7.09 -3.40 3.02
CA ASP A 71 -7.74 -4.70 3.18
C ASP A 71 -8.11 -4.99 4.64
N TYR A 72 -7.27 -4.53 5.59
CA TYR A 72 -7.55 -4.60 7.04
C TYR A 72 -8.36 -3.41 7.57
N HIS A 73 -8.83 -2.52 6.72
CA HIS A 73 -9.59 -1.31 7.10
C HIS A 73 -8.86 -0.42 8.13
N LYS A 74 -7.52 -0.47 8.15
CA LYS A 74 -6.68 0.35 9.04
C LYS A 74 -6.48 1.78 8.52
N ALA A 75 -6.69 1.99 7.21
CA ALA A 75 -6.62 3.31 6.59
C ALA A 75 -7.66 3.50 5.50
N LYS A 76 -8.02 4.75 5.24
CA LYS A 76 -8.70 5.18 4.02
C LYS A 76 -7.68 5.68 3.01
N LEU A 77 -7.82 5.28 1.75
CA LEU A 77 -6.91 5.70 0.68
C LEU A 77 -7.54 6.84 -0.11
N VAL A 78 -6.77 7.91 -0.31
CA VAL A 78 -7.20 9.10 -1.08
C VAL A 78 -6.18 9.36 -2.19
N GLY A 79 -6.64 9.67 -3.39
CA GLY A 79 -5.78 10.01 -4.52
C GLY A 79 -6.17 9.34 -5.82
N THR A 80 -5.22 8.76 -6.52
CA THR A 80 -5.44 8.02 -7.76
C THR A 80 -4.89 6.61 -7.67
N THR A 81 -5.39 5.70 -8.51
CA THR A 81 -4.91 4.31 -8.58
C THR A 81 -3.39 4.26 -8.72
N THR A 82 -2.77 3.37 -7.98
CA THR A 82 -1.32 3.19 -7.95
C THR A 82 -0.79 2.54 -9.23
N TYR A 83 0.52 2.39 -9.35
CA TYR A 83 1.20 1.97 -10.59
C TYR A 83 0.84 0.56 -11.05
N GLY A 84 0.72 -0.41 -10.13
CA GLY A 84 0.49 -1.80 -10.47
C GLY A 84 1.77 -2.61 -10.70
N LYS A 85 2.84 -2.37 -9.91
CA LYS A 85 4.06 -3.18 -9.92
C LYS A 85 3.94 -4.37 -8.97
N GLY A 86 3.19 -5.39 -9.41
CA GLY A 86 2.86 -6.56 -8.60
C GLY A 86 3.74 -7.78 -8.86
N MET A 87 4.87 -7.67 -9.57
CA MET A 87 5.75 -8.79 -9.88
C MET A 87 6.98 -8.84 -8.98
N VAL A 88 7.38 -10.07 -8.63
CA VAL A 88 8.67 -10.39 -8.01
C VAL A 88 9.65 -10.75 -9.11
N GLN A 89 10.78 -10.04 -9.16
CA GLN A 89 11.84 -10.30 -10.13
C GLN A 89 13.11 -10.72 -9.40
N GLU A 90 13.78 -11.71 -9.94
CA GLU A 90 15.11 -12.13 -9.55
C GLU A 90 16.12 -11.60 -10.57
N VAL A 91 17.19 -11.01 -10.07
CA VAL A 91 18.31 -10.54 -10.89
C VAL A 91 19.33 -11.66 -10.98
N LEU A 92 19.47 -12.24 -12.16
CA LEU A 92 20.43 -13.30 -12.42
C LEU A 92 21.67 -12.71 -13.11
N THR A 93 22.85 -12.96 -12.54
CA THR A 93 24.12 -12.67 -13.21
C THR A 93 24.44 -13.81 -14.19
N LEU A 94 24.68 -13.45 -15.45
CA LEU A 94 25.01 -14.36 -16.52
C LEU A 94 26.51 -14.28 -16.84
N PRO A 95 27.07 -15.24 -17.64
CA PRO A 95 28.44 -15.14 -18.11
C PRO A 95 28.71 -13.80 -18.82
N ASN A 96 29.98 -13.37 -18.83
CA ASN A 96 30.45 -12.10 -19.42
C ASN A 96 29.87 -10.84 -18.77
N GLU A 97 29.63 -10.85 -17.45
CA GLU A 97 29.14 -9.72 -16.67
C GLU A 97 27.78 -9.17 -17.14
N THR A 98 27.02 -9.96 -17.90
CA THR A 98 25.66 -9.61 -18.29
C THR A 98 24.66 -10.03 -17.21
N GLY A 99 23.46 -9.45 -17.22
CA GLY A 99 22.42 -9.77 -16.25
C GLY A 99 21.04 -9.93 -16.89
N MET A 100 20.17 -10.64 -16.22
CA MET A 100 18.80 -10.84 -16.62
C MET A 100 17.84 -10.66 -15.44
N ASN A 101 16.76 -9.92 -15.65
CA ASN A 101 15.66 -9.83 -14.69
C ASN A 101 14.60 -10.88 -15.06
N LEU A 102 14.45 -11.90 -14.22
CA LEU A 102 13.47 -12.96 -14.40
C LEU A 102 12.28 -12.77 -13.48
N THR A 103 11.07 -12.67 -14.02
CA THR A 103 9.86 -12.68 -13.19
C THR A 103 9.59 -14.10 -12.69
N ILE A 104 9.61 -14.26 -11.36
CA ILE A 104 9.46 -15.56 -10.69
C ILE A 104 8.14 -15.71 -9.92
N ALA A 105 7.52 -14.61 -9.51
CA ALA A 105 6.29 -14.63 -8.73
C ALA A 105 5.52 -13.31 -8.86
N LYS A 106 4.36 -13.25 -8.22
CA LYS A 106 3.55 -12.05 -8.09
C LYS A 106 3.11 -11.83 -6.65
N TYR A 107 2.79 -10.57 -6.32
CA TYR A 107 2.25 -10.18 -5.03
C TYR A 107 0.73 -10.18 -5.07
N LEU A 108 0.12 -10.73 -4.01
CA LEU A 108 -1.31 -10.58 -3.73
C LEU A 108 -1.48 -9.84 -2.41
N THR A 109 -2.49 -8.99 -2.33
CA THR A 109 -2.90 -8.34 -1.08
C THR A 109 -3.43 -9.37 -0.07
N PRO A 110 -3.66 -9.01 1.21
CA PRO A 110 -4.27 -9.92 2.19
C PRO A 110 -5.55 -10.60 1.70
N ASN A 111 -6.41 -9.85 1.01
CA ASN A 111 -7.66 -10.36 0.43
C ASN A 111 -7.47 -11.14 -0.89
N GLY A 112 -6.21 -11.39 -1.31
CA GLY A 112 -5.91 -12.16 -2.50
C GLY A 112 -5.98 -11.38 -3.82
N ASN A 113 -6.10 -10.06 -3.79
CA ASN A 113 -6.15 -9.23 -4.99
C ASN A 113 -4.77 -9.14 -5.66
N ASP A 114 -4.74 -9.37 -6.96
CA ASP A 114 -3.54 -9.24 -7.79
C ASP A 114 -3.29 -7.75 -8.10
N ILE A 115 -2.14 -7.25 -7.64
CA ILE A 115 -1.73 -5.85 -7.83
C ILE A 115 -1.24 -5.60 -9.26
N ASN A 116 -0.72 -6.65 -9.92
CA ASN A 116 0.01 -6.49 -11.17
C ASN A 116 -0.85 -5.88 -12.28
N LYS A 117 -0.37 -4.79 -12.87
CA LYS A 117 -1.03 -3.98 -13.91
C LYS A 117 -2.40 -3.39 -13.51
N LYS A 118 -2.84 -3.60 -12.27
CA LYS A 118 -4.13 -3.10 -11.74
C LYS A 118 -3.92 -1.98 -10.73
N GLY A 119 -2.87 -2.08 -9.92
CA GLY A 119 -2.63 -1.17 -8.81
C GLY A 119 -3.65 -1.34 -7.67
N ILE A 120 -3.56 -0.42 -6.73
CA ILE A 120 -4.48 -0.29 -5.61
C ILE A 120 -5.37 0.94 -5.88
N ALA A 121 -6.66 0.72 -5.99
CA ALA A 121 -7.62 1.82 -6.16
C ALA A 121 -7.84 2.56 -4.83
N PRO A 122 -7.93 3.90 -4.82
CA PRO A 122 -8.26 4.66 -3.62
C PRO A 122 -9.72 4.44 -3.20
N ASP A 123 -10.05 4.75 -1.94
CA ASP A 123 -11.43 4.85 -1.46
C ASP A 123 -12.11 6.14 -1.95
N VAL A 124 -11.33 7.22 -2.02
CA VAL A 124 -11.75 8.49 -2.61
C VAL A 124 -10.82 8.87 -3.75
N GLN A 125 -11.36 8.82 -4.96
CA GLN A 125 -10.59 9.15 -6.14
C GLN A 125 -10.58 10.66 -6.38
N ILE A 126 -9.37 11.24 -6.35
CA ILE A 126 -9.15 12.65 -6.65
C ILE A 126 -7.78 12.82 -7.32
N ALA A 127 -7.77 13.46 -8.48
CA ALA A 127 -6.55 13.78 -9.21
C ALA A 127 -6.22 15.26 -9.03
N LEU A 128 -4.93 15.57 -8.92
CA LEU A 128 -4.48 16.96 -8.99
C LEU A 128 -4.63 17.48 -10.43
N THR A 129 -5.28 18.60 -10.56
CA THR A 129 -5.44 19.28 -11.85
C THR A 129 -4.26 20.20 -12.14
N GLN A 130 -4.10 20.63 -13.39
CA GLN A 130 -3.11 21.64 -13.74
C GLN A 130 -3.36 22.99 -13.04
N GLN A 131 -4.62 23.30 -12.73
CA GLN A 131 -4.96 24.51 -11.98
C GLN A 131 -4.53 24.39 -10.51
N ASP A 132 -4.67 23.22 -9.89
CA ASP A 132 -4.20 22.97 -8.53
C ASP A 132 -2.69 23.18 -8.45
N LEU A 133 -1.94 22.59 -9.41
CA LEU A 133 -0.49 22.76 -9.47
C LEU A 133 -0.07 24.22 -9.65
N LYS A 134 -0.75 24.98 -10.54
CA LYS A 134 -0.46 26.40 -10.77
C LYS A 134 -0.75 27.28 -9.55
N LYS A 135 -1.77 26.93 -8.76
CA LYS A 135 -2.16 27.66 -7.55
C LYS A 135 -1.43 27.17 -6.29
N ASN A 136 -0.51 26.22 -6.44
CA ASN A 136 0.13 25.53 -5.32
C ASN A 136 -0.91 24.97 -4.30
N HIS A 137 -2.04 24.48 -4.83
CA HIS A 137 -3.16 23.93 -4.08
C HIS A 137 -3.12 22.42 -4.13
N ASP A 138 -3.14 21.77 -2.98
CA ASP A 138 -3.11 20.31 -2.86
C ASP A 138 -4.50 19.78 -2.50
N ALA A 139 -5.35 19.64 -3.50
CA ALA A 139 -6.72 19.15 -3.33
C ALA A 139 -6.77 17.73 -2.71
N GLN A 140 -5.80 16.87 -3.02
CA GLN A 140 -5.74 15.54 -2.43
C GLN A 140 -5.47 15.61 -0.91
N LEU A 141 -4.51 16.44 -0.51
CA LEU A 141 -4.17 16.62 0.91
C LEU A 141 -5.32 17.28 1.68
N GLU A 142 -6.01 18.24 1.08
CA GLU A 142 -7.16 18.90 1.69
C GLU A 142 -8.30 17.90 1.97
N VAL A 143 -8.68 17.10 0.97
CA VAL A 143 -9.70 16.05 1.13
C VAL A 143 -9.27 15.03 2.18
N ALA A 144 -8.00 14.63 2.18
CA ALA A 144 -7.49 13.69 3.17
C ALA A 144 -7.54 14.24 4.60
N LYS A 145 -7.20 15.53 4.81
CA LYS A 145 -7.31 16.20 6.11
C LYS A 145 -8.75 16.28 6.60
N ASN A 146 -9.67 16.69 5.74
CA ASN A 146 -11.09 16.78 6.09
C ASN A 146 -11.66 15.41 6.46
N MET A 147 -11.34 14.38 5.68
CA MET A 147 -11.74 13.00 5.98
C MET A 147 -11.17 12.52 7.31
N LEU A 148 -9.89 12.81 7.59
CA LEU A 148 -9.26 12.42 8.85
C LEU A 148 -9.91 13.11 10.05
N GLN A 149 -10.25 14.40 9.94
CA GLN A 149 -10.97 15.13 10.98
C GLN A 149 -12.34 14.52 11.28
N ASP A 150 -13.07 14.13 10.23
CA ASP A 150 -14.37 13.46 10.39
C ASP A 150 -14.25 12.09 11.04
N MET A 151 -13.18 11.34 10.72
CA MET A 151 -12.90 10.05 11.35
C MET A 151 -12.59 10.21 12.84
N ILE A 152 -11.79 11.21 13.21
CA ILE A 152 -11.45 11.51 14.61
C ILE A 152 -12.70 11.88 15.41
N LYS A 153 -13.54 12.80 14.90
CA LYS A 153 -14.79 13.18 15.56
C LYS A 153 -15.70 11.98 15.84
N LYS A 154 -15.86 11.10 14.83
CA LYS A 154 -16.67 9.90 14.99
C LYS A 154 -16.12 8.91 16.02
N GLU A 155 -14.80 8.87 16.19
CA GLU A 155 -14.16 8.04 17.22
C GLU A 155 -14.40 8.62 18.61
N GLU A 156 -14.25 9.93 18.78
CA GLU A 156 -14.53 10.64 20.03
C GLU A 156 -15.98 10.48 20.49
N GLU A 157 -16.95 10.57 19.57
CA GLU A 157 -18.38 10.36 19.85
C GLU A 157 -18.71 8.92 20.30
N LYS A 158 -17.90 7.93 19.87
CA LYS A 158 -18.07 6.53 20.31
C LYS A 158 -17.54 6.27 21.71
N VAL A 159 -16.52 7.00 22.12
CA VAL A 159 -15.89 6.87 23.45
C VAL A 159 -16.75 7.55 24.54
N GLN A 160 -17.60 8.51 24.16
CA GLN A 160 -18.49 9.24 25.07
C GLN A 160 -19.85 8.54 25.32
N LYS A 161 -20.11 7.45 24.63
CA LYS A 161 -21.32 6.61 24.82
C LYS A 161 -20.97 5.32 25.55
#